data_1cd8a71cb5e6c239b56753791deb7fc1
#
_entry.id   1cd8a71cb5e6c239b56753791deb7fc1
#
_cell.length_a   1.000
_cell.length_b   1.000
_cell.length_c   1.000
_cell.angle_alpha   90.00
_cell.angle_beta   90.00
_cell.angle_gamma   90.00
#
_symmetry.space_group_name_H-M   'P 1'
#
loop_
_entity.id
_entity.type
_entity.pdbx_description
1 polymer ?
#
loop_
_entity_poly.entity_id
_entity_poly.type
_entity_poly.pdbx_seq_one_letter_code
_entity_poly.pdbx_strand_id
1 'polypeptide(L)'
;RPGAKVSVQVAHESGLVALAEFATVSRKQFLDGAGVGVTLAGGYRFGDPEGWHYGLGLATELFPGAQFQAPHSFNMETGEPGDWRSTRYNSAFAVAEIGYGNLEARVMNVISKTYRGANTGSVCGSMLALMADPTPALECYARGDHNSRGSWLFDVGYKHPINPTTTLNLHAGYQRIANFKEADFSDYSVGITHKHWGFNWTAEWMTTRTRVRALYVAMDGTRMRATDNSRVVLSVSRSF
;
A
#
# COMPACT_ATOMS: atom_id res chain seq x y z
N ARG A 1 -14.38 -6.09 8.13
CA ARG A 1 -15.41 -5.96 7.09
C ARG A 1 -15.16 -7.00 6.02
N PRO A 2 -16.20 -7.60 5.45
CA PRO A 2 -16.05 -8.41 4.25
C PRO A 2 -15.57 -7.53 3.10
N GLY A 3 -14.69 -8.07 2.28
CA GLY A 3 -14.15 -7.43 1.08
C GLY A 3 -14.21 -8.41 -0.09
N ALA A 4 -14.25 -7.90 -1.29
CA ALA A 4 -14.16 -8.68 -2.52
C ALA A 4 -12.97 -8.18 -3.35
N LYS A 5 -12.30 -9.11 -4.02
CA LYS A 5 -11.22 -8.85 -4.93
C LYS A 5 -11.38 -9.74 -6.15
N VAL A 6 -11.23 -9.15 -7.32
CA VAL A 6 -11.20 -9.86 -8.61
C VAL A 6 -9.95 -9.41 -9.33
N SER A 7 -9.20 -10.36 -9.88
CA SER A 7 -8.03 -10.07 -10.68
C SER A 7 -8.00 -10.90 -11.94
N VAL A 8 -7.50 -10.30 -13.01
CA VAL A 8 -7.21 -10.96 -14.29
C VAL A 8 -5.72 -10.77 -14.54
N GLN A 9 -5.02 -11.87 -14.73
CA GLN A 9 -3.62 -11.88 -15.08
C GLN A 9 -3.44 -12.58 -16.41
N VAL A 10 -2.67 -11.98 -17.30
CA VAL A 10 -2.31 -12.55 -18.60
C VAL A 10 -0.79 -12.66 -18.65
N ALA A 11 -0.30 -13.83 -19.04
CA ALA A 11 1.11 -14.06 -19.30
C ALA A 11 1.25 -14.62 -20.71
N HIS A 12 2.16 -14.06 -21.49
CA HIS A 12 2.48 -14.50 -22.84
C HIS A 12 3.82 -15.24 -22.84
N GLU A 13 4.01 -16.19 -23.73
CA GLU A 13 5.23 -17.00 -23.86
C GLU A 13 6.50 -16.14 -24.09
N SER A 14 6.35 -14.95 -24.66
CA SER A 14 7.47 -14.00 -24.81
C SER A 14 7.97 -13.44 -23.48
N GLY A 15 7.29 -13.68 -22.37
CA GLY A 15 7.58 -13.08 -21.06
C GLY A 15 6.77 -11.83 -20.73
N LEU A 16 5.95 -11.32 -21.67
CA LEU A 16 5.03 -10.21 -21.37
C LEU A 16 3.98 -10.64 -20.36
N VAL A 17 3.75 -9.80 -19.36
CA VAL A 17 2.73 -10.01 -18.31
C VAL A 17 1.88 -8.76 -18.14
N ALA A 18 0.60 -8.96 -17.88
CA ALA A 18 -0.32 -7.88 -17.52
C ALA A 18 -1.24 -8.33 -16.38
N LEU A 19 -1.60 -7.40 -15.52
CA LEU A 19 -2.50 -7.59 -14.38
C LEU A 19 -3.52 -6.46 -14.34
N ALA A 20 -4.79 -6.82 -14.15
CA ALA A 20 -5.84 -5.91 -13.74
C ALA A 20 -6.50 -6.48 -12.48
N GLU A 21 -6.55 -5.70 -11.43
CA GLU A 21 -7.15 -6.08 -10.16
C GLU A 21 -8.15 -5.03 -9.70
N PHE A 22 -9.31 -5.47 -9.24
CA PHE A 22 -10.36 -4.66 -8.63
C PHE A 22 -10.60 -5.15 -7.22
N ALA A 23 -10.52 -4.26 -6.24
CA ALA A 23 -10.72 -4.60 -4.84
C ALA A 23 -11.62 -3.59 -4.15
N THR A 24 -12.45 -4.06 -3.21
CA THR A 24 -13.18 -3.16 -2.34
C THR A 24 -12.24 -2.48 -1.36
N VAL A 25 -12.34 -1.16 -1.24
CA VAL A 25 -11.55 -0.36 -0.30
C VAL A 25 -12.43 0.42 0.67
N SER A 26 -11.85 0.82 1.79
CA SER A 26 -12.59 1.57 2.81
C SER A 26 -12.79 3.02 2.37
N ARG A 27 -14.04 3.47 2.23
CA ARG A 27 -14.36 4.90 2.01
C ARG A 27 -13.95 5.81 3.17
N LYS A 28 -13.72 5.25 4.36
CA LYS A 28 -13.20 6.00 5.51
C LYS A 28 -11.70 6.27 5.41
N GLN A 29 -10.99 5.46 4.65
CA GLN A 29 -9.56 5.61 4.39
C GLN A 29 -9.31 6.39 3.08
N PHE A 30 -10.15 6.16 2.08
CA PHE A 30 -10.10 6.83 0.78
C PHE A 30 -11.34 7.72 0.66
N LEU A 31 -11.22 8.95 1.16
CA LEU A 31 -12.31 9.92 1.23
C LEU A 31 -12.86 10.23 -0.17
N ASP A 32 -14.16 10.50 -0.25
CA ASP A 32 -14.91 10.78 -1.48
C ASP A 32 -14.86 9.67 -2.54
N GLY A 33 -14.16 8.58 -2.28
CA GLY A 33 -13.95 7.48 -3.21
C GLY A 33 -15.19 6.61 -3.45
N ALA A 34 -15.23 5.97 -4.60
CA ALA A 34 -16.27 5.00 -4.98
C ALA A 34 -16.27 3.72 -4.11
N GLY A 35 -15.28 3.53 -3.23
CA GLY A 35 -15.11 2.32 -2.42
C GLY A 35 -14.47 1.16 -3.19
N VAL A 36 -13.85 1.47 -4.32
CA VAL A 36 -13.12 0.53 -5.18
C VAL A 36 -11.70 1.03 -5.40
N GLY A 37 -10.72 0.15 -5.28
CA GLY A 37 -9.36 0.32 -5.73
C GLY A 37 -9.13 -0.50 -7.01
N VAL A 38 -8.41 0.07 -7.95
CA VAL A 38 -8.04 -0.58 -9.22
C VAL A 38 -6.53 -0.59 -9.31
N THR A 39 -5.94 -1.77 -9.49
CA THR A 39 -4.52 -1.92 -9.77
C THR A 39 -4.36 -2.41 -11.21
N LEU A 40 -3.56 -1.69 -11.97
CA LEU A 40 -3.15 -2.11 -13.31
C LEU A 40 -1.64 -2.24 -13.30
N ALA A 41 -1.13 -3.34 -13.85
CA ALA A 41 0.31 -3.53 -14.01
C ALA A 41 0.61 -4.19 -15.36
N GLY A 42 1.78 -3.88 -15.90
CA GLY A 42 2.29 -4.52 -17.08
C GLY A 42 3.80 -4.53 -17.07
N GLY A 43 4.40 -5.58 -17.62
CA GLY A 43 5.84 -5.72 -17.58
C GLY A 43 6.33 -6.92 -18.36
N TYR A 44 7.58 -7.23 -18.14
CA TYR A 44 8.28 -8.33 -18.76
C TYR A 44 8.97 -9.19 -17.69
N ARG A 45 8.73 -10.50 -17.73
CA ARG A 45 9.38 -11.50 -16.89
C ARG A 45 10.31 -12.37 -17.73
N PHE A 46 11.46 -12.71 -17.18
CA PHE A 46 12.48 -13.53 -17.83
C PHE A 46 13.23 -14.36 -16.80
N GLY A 47 13.94 -15.38 -17.28
CA GLY A 47 14.65 -16.35 -16.44
C GLY A 47 13.89 -17.66 -16.29
N ASP A 48 14.32 -18.48 -15.32
CA ASP A 48 13.75 -19.79 -15.06
C ASP A 48 12.71 -19.69 -13.91
N PRO A 49 11.44 -20.02 -14.12
CA PRO A 49 10.42 -19.96 -13.07
C PRO A 49 10.71 -20.83 -11.84
N GLU A 50 11.46 -21.94 -12.00
CA GLU A 50 11.86 -22.80 -10.89
C GLU A 50 13.21 -22.42 -10.29
N GLY A 51 14.00 -21.63 -11.02
CA GLY A 51 15.29 -21.09 -10.64
C GLY A 51 15.25 -19.59 -10.44
N TRP A 52 16.29 -18.89 -10.93
CA TRP A 52 16.35 -17.43 -10.92
C TRP A 52 15.45 -16.84 -11.99
N HIS A 53 14.55 -15.99 -11.56
CA HIS A 53 13.69 -15.21 -12.47
C HIS A 53 13.66 -13.74 -12.06
N TYR A 54 13.36 -12.90 -13.04
CA TYR A 54 13.42 -11.44 -12.92
C TYR A 54 12.19 -10.84 -13.59
N GLY A 55 11.78 -9.68 -13.12
CA GLY A 55 10.70 -8.90 -13.72
C GLY A 55 10.99 -7.42 -13.70
N LEU A 56 10.56 -6.72 -14.76
CA LEU A 56 10.58 -5.27 -14.84
C LEU A 56 9.24 -4.81 -15.38
N GLY A 57 8.68 -3.74 -14.81
CA GLY A 57 7.37 -3.27 -15.24
C GLY A 57 6.97 -1.93 -14.66
N LEU A 58 5.74 -1.58 -14.99
CA LEU A 58 5.04 -0.41 -14.45
C LEU A 58 3.75 -0.88 -13.80
N ALA A 59 3.35 -0.19 -12.74
CA ALA A 59 2.07 -0.41 -12.09
C ALA A 59 1.40 0.91 -11.73
N THR A 60 0.08 0.90 -11.61
CA THR A 60 -0.68 2.03 -11.08
C THR A 60 -1.77 1.55 -10.15
N GLU A 61 -1.96 2.28 -9.05
CA GLU A 61 -3.09 2.16 -8.15
C GLU A 61 -4.00 3.37 -8.34
N LEU A 62 -5.26 3.12 -8.65
CA LEU A 62 -6.29 4.11 -8.88
C LEU A 62 -7.39 3.95 -7.84
N PHE A 63 -7.83 5.05 -7.29
CA PHE A 63 -8.95 5.12 -6.34
C PHE A 63 -9.99 6.08 -6.89
N PRO A 64 -10.93 5.60 -7.74
CA PRO A 64 -11.88 6.45 -8.45
C PRO A 64 -12.67 7.37 -7.50
N GLY A 65 -12.65 8.67 -7.79
CA GLY A 65 -13.29 9.72 -6.99
C GLY A 65 -12.57 10.07 -5.69
N ALA A 66 -11.64 9.25 -5.21
CA ALA A 66 -11.00 9.46 -3.92
C ALA A 66 -10.03 10.65 -3.96
N GLN A 67 -10.33 11.64 -3.14
CA GLN A 67 -9.52 12.84 -2.96
C GLN A 67 -9.78 13.44 -1.59
N PHE A 68 -8.90 14.32 -1.17
CA PHE A 68 -9.07 15.12 0.06
C PHE A 68 -8.49 16.49 -0.13
N GLN A 69 -8.96 17.44 0.67
CA GLN A 69 -8.36 18.77 0.76
C GLN A 69 -7.51 18.87 2.03
N ALA A 70 -6.33 19.48 1.91
CA ALA A 70 -5.43 19.68 3.03
C ALA A 70 -4.62 20.98 2.86
N PRO A 71 -4.24 21.63 3.96
CA PRO A 71 -3.41 22.82 3.92
C PRO A 71 -1.95 22.46 3.64
N HIS A 72 -1.33 23.11 2.67
CA HIS A 72 0.06 22.90 2.27
C HIS A 72 1.05 23.87 2.94
N SER A 73 0.54 24.85 3.68
CA SER A 73 1.34 25.78 4.47
C SER A 73 0.73 25.99 5.86
N PHE A 74 1.54 26.46 6.78
CA PHE A 74 1.11 26.87 8.11
C PHE A 74 1.82 28.19 8.46
N ASN A 75 1.04 29.20 8.83
CA ASN A 75 1.58 30.46 9.26
C ASN A 75 1.92 30.39 10.77
N MET A 76 3.21 30.43 11.08
CA MET A 76 3.70 30.32 12.46
C MET A 76 3.37 31.56 13.31
N GLU A 77 3.10 32.71 12.71
CA GLU A 77 2.76 33.95 13.44
C GLU A 77 1.28 34.00 13.81
N THR A 78 0.41 33.64 12.87
CA THR A 78 -1.06 33.65 13.09
C THR A 78 -1.61 32.36 13.65
N GLY A 79 -0.84 31.25 13.53
CA GLY A 79 -1.30 29.92 13.92
C GLY A 79 -2.32 29.31 12.95
N GLU A 80 -2.41 29.81 11.71
CA GLU A 80 -3.43 29.40 10.74
C GLU A 80 -2.86 28.55 9.61
N PRO A 81 -3.58 27.46 9.24
CA PRO A 81 -3.25 26.67 8.04
C PRO A 81 -3.68 27.43 6.78
N GLY A 82 -2.84 27.36 5.74
CA GLY A 82 -3.09 28.05 4.46
C GLY A 82 -2.83 27.14 3.25
N ASP A 83 -3.00 27.71 2.06
CA ASP A 83 -2.75 27.05 0.77
C ASP A 83 -3.47 25.68 0.64
N TRP A 84 -4.78 25.72 0.77
CA TRP A 84 -5.63 24.53 0.68
C TRP A 84 -5.67 23.98 -0.74
N ARG A 85 -5.29 22.71 -0.91
CA ARG A 85 -5.28 22.04 -2.21
C ARG A 85 -5.92 20.67 -2.13
N SER A 86 -6.54 20.26 -3.26
CA SER A 86 -7.05 18.90 -3.43
C SER A 86 -5.94 17.95 -3.87
N THR A 87 -5.90 16.78 -3.27
CA THR A 87 -4.96 15.71 -3.59
C THR A 87 -5.70 14.39 -3.83
N ARG A 88 -5.32 13.68 -4.90
CA ARG A 88 -5.84 12.34 -5.21
C ARG A 88 -4.94 11.27 -4.60
N TYR A 89 -5.54 10.13 -4.28
CA TYR A 89 -4.82 8.97 -3.73
C TYR A 89 -4.08 8.11 -4.77
N ASN A 90 -4.24 8.39 -6.06
CA ASN A 90 -3.65 7.59 -7.13
C ASN A 90 -2.11 7.57 -7.06
N SER A 91 -1.52 6.41 -7.40
CA SER A 91 -0.08 6.21 -7.43
C SER A 91 0.34 5.47 -8.68
N ALA A 92 1.56 5.74 -9.16
CA ALA A 92 2.18 4.98 -10.23
C ALA A 92 3.62 4.61 -9.83
N PHE A 93 4.06 3.43 -10.28
CA PHE A 93 5.31 2.81 -9.86
C PHE A 93 6.11 2.28 -11.04
N ALA A 94 7.41 2.42 -10.96
CA ALA A 94 8.35 1.52 -11.64
C ALA A 94 8.61 0.32 -10.72
N VAL A 95 8.59 -0.88 -11.28
CA VAL A 95 8.65 -2.15 -10.54
C VAL A 95 9.82 -2.97 -11.04
N ALA A 96 10.63 -3.49 -10.11
CA ALA A 96 11.61 -4.52 -10.37
C ALA A 96 11.37 -5.70 -9.43
N GLU A 97 11.49 -6.92 -9.95
CA GLU A 97 11.25 -8.16 -9.24
C GLU A 97 12.39 -9.13 -9.47
N ILE A 98 12.77 -9.85 -8.43
CA ILE A 98 13.71 -10.96 -8.48
C ILE A 98 13.16 -12.10 -7.65
N GLY A 99 13.28 -13.32 -8.14
CA GLY A 99 12.87 -14.50 -7.39
C GLY A 99 13.76 -15.70 -7.63
N TYR A 100 13.67 -16.65 -6.71
CA TYR A 100 14.30 -17.96 -6.80
C TYR A 100 13.36 -19.01 -6.21
N GLY A 101 12.86 -19.89 -7.08
CA GLY A 101 11.86 -20.89 -6.67
C GLY A 101 10.65 -20.23 -5.99
N ASN A 102 10.47 -20.48 -4.70
CA ASN A 102 9.35 -19.99 -3.90
C ASN A 102 9.60 -18.64 -3.19
N LEU A 103 10.79 -18.08 -3.31
CA LEU A 103 11.16 -16.76 -2.77
C LEU A 103 11.02 -15.71 -3.85
N GLU A 104 10.33 -14.62 -3.54
CA GLU A 104 10.14 -13.47 -4.43
C GLU A 104 10.44 -12.18 -3.67
N ALA A 105 11.23 -11.31 -4.26
CA ALA A 105 11.49 -9.97 -3.75
C ALA A 105 11.13 -8.95 -4.82
N ARG A 106 10.48 -7.86 -4.40
CA ARG A 106 10.01 -6.79 -5.27
C ARG A 106 10.43 -5.45 -4.71
N VAL A 107 10.86 -4.58 -5.60
CA VAL A 107 11.17 -3.19 -5.30
C VAL A 107 10.32 -2.31 -6.20
N MET A 108 9.63 -1.34 -5.61
CA MET A 108 8.81 -0.38 -6.35
C MET A 108 9.26 1.04 -6.03
N ASN A 109 9.46 1.85 -7.07
CA ASN A 109 9.73 3.27 -6.95
C ASN A 109 8.52 4.07 -7.40
N VAL A 110 8.08 5.01 -6.59
CA VAL A 110 6.93 5.90 -6.89
C VAL A 110 7.35 6.93 -7.92
N ILE A 111 6.79 6.84 -9.12
CA ILE A 111 7.05 7.76 -10.23
C ILE A 111 5.97 8.86 -10.36
N SER A 112 4.79 8.67 -9.78
CA SER A 112 3.74 9.70 -9.66
C SER A 112 4.15 10.80 -8.69
N LYS A 113 3.42 11.92 -8.69
CA LYS A 113 3.66 13.05 -7.78
C LYS A 113 3.57 12.63 -6.30
N THR A 114 2.63 11.76 -5.96
CA THR A 114 2.42 11.30 -4.60
C THR A 114 2.26 9.77 -4.54
N TYR A 115 2.66 9.19 -3.41
CA TYR A 115 2.30 7.86 -3.00
C TYR A 115 1.03 7.93 -2.16
N ARG A 116 -0.08 7.43 -2.69
CA ARG A 116 -1.41 7.42 -2.04
C ARG A 116 -1.78 8.76 -1.39
N GLY A 117 -1.45 9.86 -2.08
CA GLY A 117 -1.75 11.20 -1.61
C GLY A 117 -0.80 11.76 -0.54
N ALA A 118 0.30 11.08 -0.19
CA ALA A 118 1.26 11.59 0.79
C ALA A 118 1.97 12.84 0.27
N ASN A 119 1.76 13.97 0.94
CA ASN A 119 2.36 15.28 0.69
C ASN A 119 2.36 16.10 1.98
N THR A 120 2.88 17.32 1.96
CA THR A 120 2.90 18.21 3.13
C THR A 120 1.51 18.36 3.74
N GLY A 121 0.49 18.62 2.93
CA GLY A 121 -0.88 18.79 3.45
C GLY A 121 -1.40 17.56 4.17
N SER A 122 -1.26 16.37 3.59
CA SER A 122 -1.78 15.14 4.20
C SER A 122 -0.96 14.70 5.42
N VAL A 123 0.36 14.75 5.35
CA VAL A 123 1.22 14.25 6.44
C VAL A 123 1.30 15.27 7.57
N CYS A 124 1.75 16.50 7.30
CA CYS A 124 1.89 17.53 8.33
C CYS A 124 0.52 17.94 8.88
N GLY A 125 -0.50 18.10 8.00
CA GLY A 125 -1.86 18.42 8.42
C GLY A 125 -2.51 17.33 9.27
N SER A 126 -2.33 16.05 8.94
CA SER A 126 -2.82 14.96 9.78
C SER A 126 -2.12 14.90 11.14
N MET A 127 -0.81 15.13 11.19
CA MET A 127 -0.10 15.22 12.46
C MET A 127 -0.61 16.39 13.31
N LEU A 128 -0.81 17.56 12.70
CA LEU A 128 -1.35 18.74 13.39
C LEU A 128 -2.75 18.49 13.96
N ALA A 129 -3.60 17.79 13.21
CA ALA A 129 -4.97 17.50 13.61
C ALA A 129 -5.11 16.37 14.65
N LEU A 130 -4.18 15.42 14.69
CA LEU A 130 -4.36 14.16 15.39
C LEU A 130 -3.35 13.93 16.53
N MET A 131 -2.25 14.68 16.59
CA MET A 131 -1.27 14.56 17.67
C MET A 131 -1.57 15.57 18.79
N ALA A 132 -1.36 15.15 20.03
CA ALA A 132 -1.51 16.04 21.20
C ALA A 132 -0.41 17.10 21.25
N ASP A 133 0.80 16.76 20.79
CA ASP A 133 1.92 17.70 20.64
C ASP A 133 1.98 18.17 19.18
N PRO A 134 1.76 19.46 18.88
CA PRO A 134 1.82 19.99 17.53
C PRO A 134 3.25 20.17 16.99
N THR A 135 4.28 20.12 17.85
CA THR A 135 5.66 20.42 17.48
C THR A 135 6.15 19.61 16.26
N PRO A 136 5.96 18.28 16.17
CA PRO A 136 6.39 17.53 15.00
C PRO A 136 5.68 17.95 13.71
N ALA A 137 4.41 18.39 13.79
CA ALA A 137 3.65 18.88 12.64
C ALA A 137 4.18 20.25 12.19
N LEU A 138 4.50 21.13 13.10
CA LEU A 138 5.08 22.44 12.80
C LEU A 138 6.48 22.30 12.18
N GLU A 139 7.32 21.43 12.71
CA GLU A 139 8.61 21.08 12.10
C GLU A 139 8.44 20.49 10.68
N CYS A 140 7.38 19.69 10.47
CA CYS A 140 7.05 19.16 9.17
C CYS A 140 6.72 20.28 8.17
N TYR A 141 5.88 21.25 8.55
CA TYR A 141 5.56 22.41 7.71
C TYR A 141 6.76 23.33 7.46
N ALA A 142 7.64 23.50 8.46
CA ALA A 142 8.85 24.32 8.34
C ALA A 142 9.82 23.80 7.27
N ARG A 143 9.73 22.52 6.87
CA ARG A 143 10.50 21.96 5.76
C ARG A 143 10.04 22.42 4.38
N GLY A 144 8.87 23.07 4.28
CA GLY A 144 8.26 23.54 3.04
C GLY A 144 7.28 22.56 2.41
N ASP A 145 6.79 22.91 1.22
CA ASP A 145 5.81 22.10 0.48
C ASP A 145 6.50 21.03 -0.35
N HIS A 146 6.30 19.78 0.01
CA HIS A 146 6.89 18.60 -0.62
C HIS A 146 5.82 17.59 -1.06
N ASN A 147 6.20 16.72 -1.96
CA ASN A 147 5.44 15.54 -2.36
C ASN A 147 6.28 14.27 -2.10
N SER A 148 5.67 13.11 -2.30
CA SER A 148 6.30 11.82 -2.02
C SER A 148 6.78 11.07 -3.28
N ARG A 149 7.00 11.78 -4.41
CA ARG A 149 7.68 11.18 -5.57
C ARG A 149 9.06 10.65 -5.17
N GLY A 150 9.45 9.49 -5.67
CA GLY A 150 10.71 8.85 -5.31
C GLY A 150 10.65 8.04 -4.01
N SER A 151 9.45 7.80 -3.44
CA SER A 151 9.27 6.81 -2.38
C SER A 151 9.64 5.41 -2.87
N TRP A 152 10.13 4.59 -1.96
CA TRP A 152 10.55 3.22 -2.22
C TRP A 152 9.73 2.24 -1.38
N LEU A 153 9.25 1.18 -2.04
CA LEU A 153 8.56 0.07 -1.40
C LEU A 153 9.37 -1.20 -1.66
N PHE A 154 9.64 -1.93 -0.60
CA PHE A 154 10.36 -3.19 -0.62
C PHE A 154 9.41 -4.27 -0.11
N ASP A 155 9.35 -5.39 -0.81
CA ASP A 155 8.42 -6.47 -0.56
C ASP A 155 9.15 -7.79 -0.74
N VAL A 156 9.03 -8.70 0.22
CA VAL A 156 9.62 -10.04 0.17
C VAL A 156 8.56 -11.05 0.58
N GLY A 157 8.33 -12.03 -0.27
CA GLY A 157 7.40 -13.12 -0.03
C GLY A 157 8.10 -14.49 -0.14
N TYR A 158 7.70 -15.41 0.71
CA TYR A 158 8.15 -16.81 0.64
C TYR A 158 6.97 -17.75 0.81
N LYS A 159 6.85 -18.71 -0.10
CA LYS A 159 5.79 -19.74 -0.10
C LYS A 159 6.42 -21.11 0.13
N HIS A 160 6.18 -21.69 1.30
CA HIS A 160 6.68 -23.02 1.63
C HIS A 160 5.56 -24.06 1.48
N PRO A 161 5.63 -24.98 0.49
CA PRO A 161 4.70 -26.09 0.38
C PRO A 161 4.94 -27.08 1.53
N ILE A 162 3.99 -27.19 2.46
CA ILE A 162 4.04 -28.18 3.56
C ILE A 162 3.65 -29.55 3.01
N ASN A 163 2.66 -29.59 2.14
CA ASN A 163 2.19 -30.75 1.42
C ASN A 163 1.47 -30.31 0.12
N PRO A 164 1.01 -31.23 -0.76
CA PRO A 164 0.39 -30.86 -2.05
C PRO A 164 -0.84 -29.95 -1.95
N THR A 165 -1.48 -29.86 -0.80
CA THR A 165 -2.68 -29.05 -0.59
C THR A 165 -2.49 -27.89 0.38
N THR A 166 -1.35 -27.81 1.08
CA THR A 166 -1.15 -26.84 2.16
C THR A 166 0.15 -26.07 1.94
N THR A 167 0.08 -24.76 1.98
CA THR A 167 1.23 -23.84 1.81
C THR A 167 1.29 -22.87 2.98
N LEU A 168 2.48 -22.72 3.57
CA LEU A 168 2.81 -21.62 4.47
C LEU A 168 3.23 -20.41 3.64
N ASN A 169 2.65 -19.25 3.93
CA ASN A 169 2.97 -17.97 3.28
C ASN A 169 3.63 -17.05 4.31
N LEU A 170 4.77 -16.51 3.97
CA LEU A 170 5.49 -15.51 4.77
C LEU A 170 5.64 -14.24 3.92
N HIS A 171 5.45 -13.08 4.54
CA HIS A 171 5.63 -11.80 3.88
C HIS A 171 6.27 -10.78 4.83
N ALA A 172 7.13 -9.94 4.27
CA ALA A 172 7.68 -8.76 4.93
C ALA A 172 7.75 -7.60 3.92
N GLY A 173 7.24 -6.45 4.32
CA GLY A 173 7.25 -5.22 3.54
C GLY A 173 7.89 -4.06 4.31
N TYR A 174 8.50 -3.13 3.59
CA TYR A 174 8.96 -1.85 4.12
C TYR A 174 8.70 -0.74 3.12
N GLN A 175 8.14 0.37 3.59
CA GLN A 175 7.82 1.51 2.76
C GLN A 175 8.51 2.74 3.32
N ARG A 176 9.43 3.29 2.51
CA ARG A 176 10.12 4.55 2.78
C ARG A 176 9.46 5.67 1.97
N ILE A 177 8.83 6.61 2.66
CA ILE A 177 8.11 7.71 2.02
C ILE A 177 9.06 8.90 1.85
N ALA A 178 9.33 9.26 0.59
CA ALA A 178 10.21 10.39 0.28
C ALA A 178 9.68 11.68 0.92
N ASN A 179 10.57 12.45 1.54
CA ASN A 179 10.32 13.68 2.29
C ASN A 179 9.51 13.53 3.60
N PHE A 180 8.92 12.36 3.86
CA PHE A 180 8.03 12.15 5.01
C PHE A 180 8.38 10.85 5.76
N LYS A 181 9.55 10.85 6.43
CA LYS A 181 9.96 9.71 7.26
C LYS A 181 8.96 9.33 8.35
N GLU A 182 8.10 10.27 8.75
CA GLU A 182 7.02 10.09 9.71
C GLU A 182 5.97 9.08 9.20
N ALA A 183 5.82 9.00 7.88
CA ALA A 183 4.90 8.11 7.20
C ALA A 183 5.53 6.77 6.77
N ASP A 184 6.79 6.50 7.15
CA ASP A 184 7.42 5.20 6.90
C ASP A 184 6.72 4.11 7.72
N PHE A 185 6.59 2.91 7.14
CA PHE A 185 6.06 1.75 7.85
C PHE A 185 6.62 0.43 7.34
N SER A 186 6.51 -0.58 8.19
CA SER A 186 6.79 -1.98 7.84
C SER A 186 5.55 -2.82 8.08
N ASP A 187 5.36 -3.83 7.28
CA ASP A 187 4.30 -4.82 7.46
C ASP A 187 4.84 -6.24 7.35
N TYR A 188 4.20 -7.13 8.08
CA TYR A 188 4.57 -8.54 8.16
C TYR A 188 3.33 -9.39 8.15
N SER A 189 3.38 -10.52 7.48
CA SER A 189 2.33 -11.52 7.60
C SER A 189 2.84 -12.94 7.63
N VAL A 190 2.06 -13.80 8.28
CA VAL A 190 2.21 -15.25 8.30
C VAL A 190 0.85 -15.87 8.05
N GLY A 191 0.74 -16.70 7.03
CA GLY A 191 -0.52 -17.29 6.64
C GLY A 191 -0.39 -18.76 6.23
N ILE A 192 -1.48 -19.49 6.35
CA ILE A 192 -1.62 -20.85 5.84
C ILE A 192 -2.74 -20.84 4.82
N THR A 193 -2.44 -21.38 3.64
CA THR A 193 -3.42 -21.64 2.58
C THR A 193 -3.63 -23.14 2.45
N HIS A 194 -4.87 -23.58 2.51
CA HIS A 194 -5.28 -24.95 2.28
C HIS A 194 -6.22 -25.05 1.08
N LYS A 195 -5.86 -25.92 0.12
CA LYS A 195 -6.67 -26.16 -1.07
C LYS A 195 -7.67 -27.28 -0.81
N HIS A 196 -8.96 -26.97 -0.86
CA HIS A 196 -10.04 -27.91 -0.64
C HIS A 196 -11.26 -27.57 -1.49
N TRP A 197 -11.91 -28.57 -2.10
CA TRP A 197 -13.08 -28.44 -3.00
C TRP A 197 -12.89 -27.43 -4.14
N GLY A 198 -11.67 -27.30 -4.66
CA GLY A 198 -11.36 -26.37 -5.75
C GLY A 198 -11.25 -24.91 -5.30
N PHE A 199 -11.26 -24.64 -3.99
CA PHE A 199 -11.02 -23.33 -3.39
C PHE A 199 -9.70 -23.32 -2.61
N ASN A 200 -9.09 -22.16 -2.54
CA ASN A 200 -7.99 -21.86 -1.62
C ASN A 200 -8.55 -21.14 -0.39
N TRP A 201 -8.45 -21.78 0.75
CA TRP A 201 -8.84 -21.25 2.06
C TRP A 201 -7.59 -20.72 2.76
N THR A 202 -7.54 -19.44 3.06
CA THR A 202 -6.37 -18.83 3.68
C THR A 202 -6.74 -18.21 5.01
N ALA A 203 -5.95 -18.53 6.04
CA ALA A 203 -5.92 -17.82 7.31
C ALA A 203 -4.58 -17.11 7.43
N GLU A 204 -4.57 -15.80 7.57
CA GLU A 204 -3.38 -14.97 7.59
C GLU A 204 -3.40 -14.01 8.78
N TRP A 205 -2.38 -14.09 9.62
CA TRP A 205 -2.09 -13.07 10.61
C TRP A 205 -1.19 -12.01 10.00
N MET A 206 -1.59 -10.74 10.14
CA MET A 206 -0.82 -9.61 9.64
C MET A 206 -0.67 -8.53 10.71
N THR A 207 0.43 -7.82 10.65
CA THR A 207 0.73 -6.68 11.52
C THR A 207 1.47 -5.60 10.77
N THR A 208 1.23 -4.35 11.15
CA THR A 208 1.92 -3.19 10.59
C THR A 208 2.59 -2.44 11.72
N ARG A 209 3.80 -1.97 11.50
CA ARG A 209 4.54 -1.09 12.42
C ARG A 209 4.75 0.25 11.74
N THR A 210 4.17 1.27 12.28
CA THR A 210 4.23 2.64 11.78
C THR A 210 5.18 3.49 12.62
N ARG A 211 5.82 4.46 12.00
CA ARG A 211 6.72 5.37 12.71
C ARG A 211 5.94 6.40 13.53
N VAL A 212 4.91 7.00 12.95
CA VAL A 212 3.98 7.90 13.62
C VAL A 212 2.57 7.35 13.50
N ARG A 213 2.07 6.78 14.59
CA ARG A 213 0.78 6.09 14.63
C ARG A 213 -0.41 6.98 14.28
N ALA A 214 -0.33 8.27 14.60
CA ALA A 214 -1.38 9.25 14.30
C ALA A 214 -1.70 9.35 12.79
N LEU A 215 -0.74 9.04 11.91
CA LEU A 215 -0.95 9.03 10.46
C LEU A 215 -1.75 7.79 9.96
N TYR A 216 -1.88 6.76 10.82
CA TYR A 216 -2.48 5.47 10.46
C TYR A 216 -3.72 5.19 11.29
N VAL A 217 -4.64 6.16 11.28
CA VAL A 217 -5.95 6.06 11.92
C VAL A 217 -7.06 6.20 10.89
N ALA A 218 -8.19 5.55 11.14
CA ALA A 218 -9.41 5.73 10.37
C ALA A 218 -10.54 6.15 11.30
N MET A 219 -11.36 7.10 10.85
CA MET A 219 -12.55 7.52 11.59
C MET A 219 -13.64 6.47 11.47
N ASP A 220 -14.19 6.03 12.60
CA ASP A 220 -15.35 5.14 12.69
C ASP A 220 -16.46 5.83 13.48
N GLY A 221 -17.25 6.64 12.79
CA GLY A 221 -18.15 7.61 13.42
C GLY A 221 -17.33 8.67 14.14
N THR A 222 -17.54 8.79 15.47
CA THR A 222 -16.79 9.71 16.34
C THR A 222 -15.49 9.09 16.92
N ARG A 223 -15.21 7.81 16.62
CA ARG A 223 -14.06 7.12 17.20
C ARG A 223 -12.92 7.00 16.21
N MET A 224 -11.72 7.37 16.61
CA MET A 224 -10.49 7.06 15.90
C MET A 224 -10.07 5.62 16.19
N ARG A 225 -9.80 4.87 15.12
CA ARG A 225 -9.26 3.50 15.22
C ARG A 225 -7.94 3.42 14.49
N ALA A 226 -6.92 2.92 15.17
CA ALA A 226 -5.63 2.64 14.56
C ALA A 226 -5.78 1.56 13.47
N THR A 227 -5.15 1.79 12.32
CA THR A 227 -5.15 0.85 11.19
C THR A 227 -3.94 -0.07 11.21
N ASP A 228 -2.95 0.20 12.06
CA ASP A 228 -1.69 -0.52 12.26
C ASP A 228 -1.77 -1.68 13.27
N ASN A 229 -2.96 -2.07 13.70
CA ASN A 229 -3.16 -3.18 14.63
C ASN A 229 -2.99 -4.53 13.94
N SER A 230 -2.43 -5.49 14.69
CA SER A 230 -2.42 -6.90 14.27
C SER A 230 -3.83 -7.44 14.09
N ARG A 231 -4.04 -8.22 13.06
CA ARG A 231 -5.34 -8.84 12.75
C ARG A 231 -5.17 -10.18 12.06
N VAL A 232 -6.17 -11.04 12.22
CA VAL A 232 -6.33 -12.26 11.42
C VAL A 232 -7.33 -11.99 10.32
N VAL A 233 -6.97 -12.35 9.10
CA VAL A 233 -7.84 -12.28 7.92
C VAL A 233 -8.09 -13.69 7.43
N LEU A 234 -9.36 -14.01 7.23
CA LEU A 234 -9.79 -15.24 6.58
C LEU A 234 -10.24 -14.91 5.17
N SER A 235 -9.76 -15.65 4.19
CA SER A 235 -10.13 -15.45 2.79
C SER A 235 -10.37 -16.78 2.08
N VAL A 236 -11.22 -16.72 1.07
CA VAL A 236 -11.49 -17.83 0.16
C VAL A 236 -11.30 -17.30 -1.25
N SER A 237 -10.53 -18.03 -2.06
CA SER A 237 -10.30 -17.66 -3.45
C SER A 237 -10.42 -18.87 -4.37
N ARG A 238 -10.72 -18.63 -5.65
CA ARG A 238 -10.74 -19.62 -6.71
C ARG A 238 -10.13 -19.01 -7.96
N SER A 239 -9.29 -19.80 -8.63
CA SER A 239 -8.75 -19.49 -9.95
C SER A 239 -9.53 -20.28 -11.01
N PHE A 240 -9.76 -19.70 -12.18
CA PHE A 240 -10.48 -20.27 -13.31
C PHE A 240 -9.55 -20.35 -14.51
#